data_73a4fe60b9fef7efcaf5f5f3254697e0
#
_entry.id   73a4fe60b9fef7efcaf5f5f3254697e0
#
_cell.length_a   1.000
_cell.length_b   1.000
_cell.length_c   1.000
_cell.angle_alpha   90.00
_cell.angle_beta   90.00
_cell.angle_gamma   90.00
#
_symmetry.space_group_name_H-M   'P 1'
#
loop_
_entity.id
_entity.type
_entity.pdbx_description
1 polymer ?
#
loop_
_entity_poly.entity_id
_entity_poly.type
_entity_poly.pdbx_seq_one_letter_code
_entity_poly.pdbx_strand_id
1 'polypeptide(L)'
;MRRTVRRLVARVRGPVPGLFQPYNHTLPDRYPWLFRFAAERLGDRQGLRILSFGCSLGEEVFSLRNYFPTADIKGIDIDPRNIHRCQVRARAENALGITFTAAATTQGEPAASYDAIFCLAVLCLADLTTSGAQRCDPLLRFDDFERMVADFARCLKPGGLLLLHTTNFRFCDTATAQNFETVFEVDPALLAPDVLFDRNNRLMKDVRYCAVAFKKRSSAAS
;
A
#
# COMPACT_ATOMS: atom_id res chain seq x y z
N MET A 1 -7.42 -8.75 25.03
CA MET A 1 -6.51 -9.90 25.08
C MET A 1 -5.82 -10.26 23.75
N ARG A 2 -6.47 -10.27 22.57
CA ARG A 2 -5.82 -10.68 21.29
C ARG A 2 -4.72 -9.70 20.79
N ARG A 3 -4.80 -8.40 21.08
CA ARG A 3 -3.76 -7.39 20.74
C ARG A 3 -2.44 -7.64 21.46
N THR A 4 -2.48 -8.03 22.73
CA THR A 4 -1.30 -8.25 23.58
C THR A 4 -0.50 -9.45 23.13
N VAL A 5 -1.16 -10.54 22.69
CA VAL A 5 -0.49 -11.77 22.26
C VAL A 5 0.25 -11.56 20.94
N ARG A 6 -0.31 -10.80 19.95
CA ARG A 6 0.41 -10.48 18.71
C ARG A 6 1.61 -9.55 18.95
N ARG A 7 1.51 -8.58 19.85
CA ARG A 7 2.64 -7.76 20.31
C ARG A 7 3.78 -8.60 20.91
N LEU A 8 3.45 -9.62 21.69
CA LEU A 8 4.44 -10.52 22.28
C LEU A 8 5.14 -11.37 21.22
N VAL A 9 4.39 -11.88 20.25
CA VAL A 9 4.93 -12.71 19.16
C VAL A 9 5.87 -11.93 18.25
N ALA A 10 5.56 -10.67 17.92
CA ALA A 10 6.43 -9.80 17.13
C ALA A 10 7.74 -9.45 17.89
N ARG A 11 7.68 -9.28 19.22
CA ARG A 11 8.86 -9.03 20.07
C ARG A 11 9.78 -10.25 20.23
N VAL A 12 9.23 -11.45 20.21
CA VAL A 12 9.97 -12.69 20.46
C VAL A 12 10.56 -13.33 19.20
N ARG A 13 9.97 -13.06 18.02
CA ARG A 13 10.37 -13.71 16.74
C ARG A 13 11.14 -12.81 15.78
N GLY A 14 11.38 -11.55 16.13
CA GLY A 14 11.96 -10.57 15.20
C GLY A 14 10.97 -10.16 14.09
N PRO A 15 11.39 -9.27 13.16
CA PRO A 15 10.56 -8.85 12.05
C PRO A 15 10.20 -10.04 11.15
N VAL A 16 8.90 -10.23 10.91
CA VAL A 16 8.42 -11.22 9.94
C VAL A 16 8.62 -10.61 8.55
N PRO A 17 9.40 -11.22 7.66
CA PRO A 17 9.61 -10.69 6.32
C PRO A 17 8.29 -10.37 5.60
N GLY A 18 8.17 -9.15 5.07
CA GLY A 18 6.96 -8.69 4.39
C GLY A 18 5.81 -8.24 5.30
N LEU A 19 5.92 -8.39 6.62
CA LEU A 19 4.92 -7.89 7.57
C LEU A 19 5.35 -6.53 8.11
N PHE A 20 4.76 -5.47 7.59
CA PHE A 20 4.93 -4.10 8.07
C PHE A 20 3.91 -3.77 9.16
N GLN A 21 2.61 -3.97 8.86
CA GLN A 21 1.50 -3.63 9.75
C GLN A 21 0.81 -4.90 10.28
N PRO A 22 0.89 -5.19 11.60
CA PRO A 22 0.26 -6.38 12.19
C PRO A 22 -1.24 -6.20 12.48
N TYR A 23 -1.79 -5.00 12.25
CA TYR A 23 -3.17 -4.67 12.61
C TYR A 23 -4.10 -4.66 11.40
N ASN A 24 -5.26 -5.30 11.51
CA ASN A 24 -6.31 -5.33 10.49
C ASN A 24 -7.31 -4.18 10.70
N HIS A 25 -6.83 -2.94 10.76
CA HIS A 25 -7.73 -1.78 10.87
C HIS A 25 -8.09 -1.29 9.47
N THR A 26 -9.31 -1.61 9.04
CA THR A 26 -9.83 -1.19 7.74
C THR A 26 -11.26 -0.68 7.89
N LEU A 27 -11.65 0.25 7.02
CA LEU A 27 -12.99 0.84 6.96
C LEU A 27 -13.40 0.98 5.50
N PRO A 28 -14.70 0.83 5.19
CA PRO A 28 -15.20 1.15 3.86
C PRO A 28 -14.88 2.60 3.49
N ASP A 29 -14.49 2.81 2.23
CA ASP A 29 -14.22 4.13 1.65
C ASP A 29 -13.33 5.05 2.51
N ARG A 30 -12.27 4.46 3.10
CA ARG A 30 -11.39 5.16 4.06
C ARG A 30 -10.66 6.36 3.45
N TYR A 31 -10.37 6.33 2.14
CA TYR A 31 -9.61 7.36 1.43
C TYR A 31 -10.34 7.80 0.13
N PRO A 32 -11.58 8.32 0.21
CA PRO A 32 -12.42 8.59 -0.96
C PRO A 32 -11.81 9.62 -1.91
N TRP A 33 -11.06 10.59 -1.37
CA TRP A 33 -10.36 11.61 -2.15
C TRP A 33 -9.26 11.00 -3.03
N LEU A 34 -8.55 9.95 -2.54
CA LEU A 34 -7.50 9.29 -3.29
C LEU A 34 -8.07 8.34 -4.36
N PHE A 35 -9.18 7.66 -4.05
CA PHE A 35 -9.89 6.82 -5.02
C PHE A 35 -10.48 7.66 -6.15
N ARG A 36 -11.07 8.83 -5.82
CA ARG A 36 -11.58 9.78 -6.82
C ARG A 36 -10.45 10.32 -7.69
N PHE A 37 -9.34 10.76 -7.10
CA PHE A 37 -8.18 11.20 -7.86
C PHE A 37 -7.71 10.15 -8.86
N ALA A 38 -7.59 8.88 -8.42
CA ALA A 38 -7.18 7.79 -9.31
C ALA A 38 -8.20 7.54 -10.43
N ALA A 39 -9.51 7.58 -10.13
CA ALA A 39 -10.57 7.41 -11.10
C ALA A 39 -10.59 8.52 -12.16
N GLU A 40 -10.38 9.77 -11.76
CA GLU A 40 -10.26 10.92 -12.68
C GLU A 40 -9.04 10.80 -13.62
N ARG A 41 -7.94 10.22 -13.13
CA ARG A 41 -6.70 10.08 -13.91
C ARG A 41 -6.69 8.89 -14.85
N LEU A 42 -7.29 7.77 -14.45
CA LEU A 42 -7.26 6.52 -15.21
C LEU A 42 -8.50 6.34 -16.08
N GLY A 43 -9.63 6.96 -15.69
CA GLY A 43 -10.95 6.60 -16.20
C GLY A 43 -11.34 5.17 -15.83
N ASP A 44 -12.61 4.84 -15.95
CA ASP A 44 -13.04 3.44 -15.90
C ASP A 44 -13.12 2.89 -17.33
N ARG A 45 -12.45 1.79 -17.59
CA ARG A 45 -12.43 1.13 -18.89
C ARG A 45 -12.22 -0.36 -18.73
N GLN A 46 -12.80 -1.12 -19.63
CA GLN A 46 -12.58 -2.56 -19.69
C GLN A 46 -11.09 -2.89 -19.85
N GLY A 47 -10.61 -3.88 -19.11
CA GLY A 47 -9.20 -4.27 -19.08
C GLY A 47 -8.29 -3.38 -18.21
N LEU A 48 -8.86 -2.39 -17.49
CA LEU A 48 -8.14 -1.68 -16.44
C LEU A 48 -7.85 -2.66 -15.31
N ARG A 49 -6.61 -2.74 -14.86
CA ARG A 49 -6.18 -3.66 -13.80
C ARG A 49 -5.65 -2.90 -12.59
N ILE A 50 -6.25 -3.15 -11.44
CA ILE A 50 -5.93 -2.48 -10.18
C ILE A 50 -5.50 -3.51 -9.15
N LEU A 51 -4.45 -3.19 -8.40
CA LEU A 51 -3.99 -3.97 -7.26
C LEU A 51 -4.20 -3.17 -5.95
N SER A 52 -4.85 -3.78 -4.97
CA SER A 52 -4.87 -3.34 -3.58
C SER A 52 -3.95 -4.26 -2.78
N PHE A 53 -2.81 -3.73 -2.32
CA PHE A 53 -1.82 -4.46 -1.55
C PHE A 53 -2.00 -4.20 -0.05
N GLY A 54 -2.08 -5.28 0.75
CA GLY A 54 -2.45 -5.23 2.17
C GLY A 54 -3.95 -5.00 2.35
N CYS A 55 -4.78 -5.63 1.52
CA CYS A 55 -6.22 -5.39 1.45
C CYS A 55 -7.00 -5.78 2.71
N SER A 56 -6.38 -6.44 3.69
CA SER A 56 -7.01 -6.87 4.94
C SER A 56 -8.33 -7.63 4.72
N LEU A 57 -9.45 -7.13 5.21
CA LEU A 57 -10.78 -7.73 5.04
C LEU A 57 -11.48 -7.33 3.74
N GLY A 58 -10.77 -6.68 2.80
CA GLY A 58 -11.24 -6.37 1.47
C GLY A 58 -11.99 -5.04 1.33
N GLU A 59 -12.16 -4.27 2.41
CA GLU A 59 -12.94 -3.02 2.36
C GLU A 59 -12.45 -2.05 1.27
N GLU A 60 -11.12 -1.93 1.09
CA GLU A 60 -10.54 -1.11 0.03
C GLU A 60 -10.91 -1.63 -1.36
N VAL A 61 -10.82 -2.95 -1.58
CA VAL A 61 -11.14 -3.58 -2.88
C VAL A 61 -12.60 -3.37 -3.26
N PHE A 62 -13.51 -3.58 -2.30
CA PHE A 62 -14.94 -3.36 -2.53
C PHE A 62 -15.28 -1.87 -2.69
N SER A 63 -14.58 -0.97 -1.99
CA SER A 63 -14.72 0.47 -2.19
C SER A 63 -14.25 0.89 -3.58
N LEU A 64 -13.09 0.40 -4.02
CA LEU A 64 -12.54 0.69 -5.36
C LEU A 64 -13.51 0.28 -6.48
N ARG A 65 -14.31 -0.78 -6.31
CA ARG A 65 -15.33 -1.18 -7.28
C ARG A 65 -16.34 -0.07 -7.57
N ASN A 66 -16.66 0.78 -6.59
CA ASN A 66 -17.58 1.91 -6.77
C ASN A 66 -16.98 3.01 -7.66
N TYR A 67 -15.67 3.14 -7.69
CA TYR A 67 -14.95 4.12 -8.51
C TYR A 67 -14.52 3.56 -9.87
N PHE A 68 -14.39 2.24 -9.96
CA PHE A 68 -13.97 1.51 -11.16
C PHE A 68 -14.90 0.32 -11.43
N PRO A 69 -16.13 0.59 -11.92
CA PRO A 69 -17.16 -0.43 -12.12
C PRO A 69 -16.77 -1.57 -13.06
N THR A 70 -15.89 -1.33 -14.04
CA THR A 70 -15.53 -2.32 -15.07
C THR A 70 -14.12 -2.90 -14.93
N ALA A 71 -13.29 -2.37 -14.00
CA ALA A 71 -11.90 -2.80 -13.83
C ALA A 71 -11.78 -4.21 -13.24
N ASP A 72 -10.66 -4.88 -13.54
CA ASP A 72 -10.21 -6.05 -12.78
C ASP A 72 -9.46 -5.59 -11.53
N ILE A 73 -10.01 -5.89 -10.36
CA ILE A 73 -9.42 -5.48 -9.08
C ILE A 73 -8.92 -6.71 -8.32
N LYS A 74 -7.64 -6.73 -7.98
CA LYS A 74 -7.02 -7.79 -7.19
C LYS A 74 -6.65 -7.27 -5.80
N GLY A 75 -7.05 -7.99 -4.75
CA GLY A 75 -6.59 -7.78 -3.39
C GLY A 75 -5.48 -8.78 -3.04
N ILE A 76 -4.40 -8.30 -2.41
CA ILE A 76 -3.36 -9.12 -1.82
C ILE A 76 -3.26 -8.80 -0.33
N ASP A 77 -3.19 -9.83 0.52
CA ASP A 77 -2.92 -9.70 1.95
C ASP A 77 -2.06 -10.86 2.43
N ILE A 78 -1.21 -10.60 3.41
CA ILE A 78 -0.32 -11.61 3.99
C ILE A 78 -1.07 -12.67 4.82
N ASP A 79 -2.24 -12.33 5.40
CA ASP A 79 -3.01 -13.26 6.23
C ASP A 79 -4.01 -14.06 5.37
N PRO A 80 -3.80 -15.38 5.19
CA PRO A 80 -4.70 -16.22 4.41
C PRO A 80 -6.13 -16.28 4.97
N ARG A 81 -6.34 -15.97 6.26
CA ARG A 81 -7.67 -15.93 6.87
C ARG A 81 -8.44 -14.69 6.41
N ASN A 82 -7.74 -13.55 6.24
CA ASN A 82 -8.33 -12.34 5.66
C ASN A 82 -8.77 -12.64 4.22
N ILE A 83 -7.88 -13.22 3.43
CA ILE A 83 -8.15 -13.60 2.03
C ILE A 83 -9.33 -14.56 1.91
N HIS A 84 -9.38 -15.58 2.76
CA HIS A 84 -10.54 -16.49 2.77
C HIS A 84 -11.86 -15.74 3.01
N ARG A 85 -11.90 -14.80 3.96
CA ARG A 85 -13.10 -13.97 4.23
C ARG A 85 -13.46 -13.09 3.04
N CYS A 86 -12.47 -12.47 2.40
CA CYS A 86 -12.68 -11.68 1.18
C CYS A 86 -13.28 -12.53 0.04
N GLN A 87 -12.76 -13.74 -0.16
CA GLN A 87 -13.27 -14.66 -1.19
C GLN A 87 -14.69 -15.12 -0.91
N VAL A 88 -15.03 -15.39 0.35
CA VAL A 88 -16.41 -15.74 0.75
C VAL A 88 -17.36 -14.57 0.46
N ARG A 89 -16.98 -13.35 0.85
CA ARG A 89 -17.75 -12.14 0.59
C ARG A 89 -17.93 -11.90 -0.90
N ALA A 90 -16.87 -11.97 -1.70
CA ALA A 90 -16.92 -11.75 -3.13
C ALA A 90 -17.88 -12.72 -3.84
N ARG A 91 -17.91 -13.99 -3.41
CA ARG A 91 -18.87 -14.98 -3.93
C ARG A 91 -20.31 -14.65 -3.53
N ALA A 92 -20.54 -14.28 -2.27
CA ALA A 92 -21.86 -13.94 -1.75
C ALA A 92 -22.46 -12.71 -2.44
N GLU A 93 -21.62 -11.74 -2.79
CA GLU A 93 -22.01 -10.49 -3.47
C GLU A 93 -21.97 -10.60 -5.01
N ASN A 94 -21.62 -11.77 -5.57
CA ASN A 94 -21.39 -11.97 -7.02
C ASN A 94 -20.46 -10.88 -7.62
N ALA A 95 -19.38 -10.55 -6.90
CA ALA A 95 -18.48 -9.46 -7.23
C ALA A 95 -17.58 -9.83 -8.43
N LEU A 96 -18.08 -9.63 -9.65
CA LEU A 96 -17.35 -9.92 -10.88
C LEU A 96 -16.09 -9.03 -11.00
N GLY A 97 -15.00 -9.59 -11.56
CA GLY A 97 -13.75 -8.87 -11.76
C GLY A 97 -13.00 -8.55 -10.45
N ILE A 98 -13.39 -9.15 -9.31
CA ILE A 98 -12.67 -9.04 -8.03
C ILE A 98 -12.03 -10.39 -7.69
N THR A 99 -10.73 -10.36 -7.39
CA THR A 99 -9.96 -11.54 -6.99
C THR A 99 -9.11 -11.27 -5.77
N PHE A 100 -8.77 -12.32 -5.02
CA PHE A 100 -7.96 -12.22 -3.80
C PHE A 100 -6.91 -13.31 -3.72
N THR A 101 -5.69 -12.95 -3.29
CA THR A 101 -4.55 -13.87 -3.16
C THR A 101 -3.81 -13.62 -1.84
N ALA A 102 -3.46 -14.69 -1.13
CA ALA A 102 -2.59 -14.60 0.06
C ALA A 102 -1.12 -14.54 -0.39
N ALA A 103 -0.47 -13.40 -0.13
CA ALA A 103 0.95 -13.22 -0.39
C ALA A 103 1.52 -12.07 0.47
N ALA A 104 2.81 -12.14 0.76
CA ALA A 104 3.55 -11.11 1.49
C ALA A 104 4.23 -10.09 0.57
N THR A 105 4.31 -10.36 -0.73
CA THR A 105 4.97 -9.52 -1.75
C THR A 105 4.20 -9.60 -3.06
N THR A 106 4.58 -8.77 -4.03
CA THR A 106 4.05 -8.82 -5.40
C THR A 106 4.96 -9.61 -6.37
N GLN A 107 5.94 -10.37 -5.87
CA GLN A 107 6.87 -11.13 -6.72
C GLN A 107 6.17 -12.14 -7.65
N GLY A 108 5.07 -12.72 -7.20
CA GLY A 108 4.23 -13.61 -8.01
C GLY A 108 3.36 -12.90 -9.06
N GLU A 109 3.32 -11.56 -9.05
CA GLU A 109 2.53 -10.81 -10.01
C GLU A 109 3.33 -10.54 -11.29
N PRO A 110 2.68 -10.55 -12.48
CA PRO A 110 3.37 -10.27 -13.73
C PRO A 110 3.93 -8.84 -13.77
N ALA A 111 5.05 -8.65 -14.45
CA ALA A 111 5.59 -7.33 -14.71
C ALA A 111 4.67 -6.52 -15.63
N ALA A 112 4.67 -5.19 -15.48
CA ALA A 112 3.93 -4.24 -16.32
C ALA A 112 2.47 -4.66 -16.56
N SER A 113 1.78 -5.14 -15.51
CA SER A 113 0.43 -5.69 -15.63
C SER A 113 -0.66 -4.84 -14.98
N TYR A 114 -0.31 -3.89 -14.10
CA TYR A 114 -1.27 -3.07 -13.38
C TYR A 114 -1.25 -1.61 -13.85
N ASP A 115 -2.44 -1.03 -13.99
CA ASP A 115 -2.63 0.40 -14.28
C ASP A 115 -2.54 1.24 -13.00
N ALA A 116 -2.92 0.66 -11.85
CA ALA A 116 -2.72 1.26 -10.53
C ALA A 116 -2.41 0.21 -9.46
N ILE A 117 -1.59 0.63 -8.46
CA ILE A 117 -1.36 -0.12 -7.22
C ILE A 117 -1.67 0.81 -6.06
N PHE A 118 -2.59 0.37 -5.19
CA PHE A 118 -2.91 1.00 -3.91
C PHE A 118 -2.20 0.24 -2.79
N CYS A 119 -1.47 0.96 -1.95
CA CYS A 119 -0.83 0.44 -0.75
C CYS A 119 -1.01 1.47 0.37
N LEU A 120 -2.16 1.40 1.05
CA LEU A 120 -2.64 2.43 1.95
C LEU A 120 -2.63 1.93 3.41
N ALA A 121 -1.83 2.58 4.26
CA ALA A 121 -1.63 2.22 5.67
C ALA A 121 -1.11 0.77 5.87
N VAL A 122 -0.22 0.32 5.00
CA VAL A 122 0.41 -1.02 5.02
C VAL A 122 1.89 -0.92 5.35
N LEU A 123 2.64 -0.06 4.63
CA LEU A 123 4.09 0.11 4.80
C LEU A 123 4.40 1.03 5.98
N CYS A 124 3.75 0.78 7.11
CA CYS A 124 3.87 1.54 8.34
C CYS A 124 3.75 0.64 9.56
N LEU A 125 4.15 1.15 10.70
CA LEU A 125 3.91 0.52 12.00
C LEU A 125 3.43 1.59 12.98
N ALA A 126 2.15 1.54 13.33
CA ALA A 126 1.50 2.53 14.19
C ALA A 126 2.17 2.64 15.57
N ASP A 127 2.78 1.57 16.07
CA ASP A 127 3.49 1.58 17.36
C ASP A 127 4.71 2.52 17.36
N LEU A 128 5.30 2.83 16.21
CA LEU A 128 6.42 3.77 16.10
C LEU A 128 6.00 5.21 16.40
N THR A 129 4.78 5.60 16.01
CA THR A 129 4.23 6.94 16.28
C THR A 129 4.08 7.21 17.78
N THR A 130 3.79 6.18 18.58
CA THR A 130 3.55 6.31 20.03
C THR A 130 4.75 5.94 20.90
N SER A 131 5.77 5.31 20.33
CA SER A 131 6.90 4.77 21.10
C SER A 131 7.99 5.80 21.40
N GLY A 132 8.02 6.94 20.69
CA GLY A 132 9.12 7.90 20.76
C GLY A 132 10.46 7.33 20.26
N ALA A 133 10.43 6.26 19.48
CA ALA A 133 11.61 5.56 18.99
C ALA A 133 12.48 6.49 18.12
N GLN A 134 13.77 6.56 18.42
CA GLN A 134 14.74 7.31 17.61
C GLN A 134 15.24 6.50 16.40
N ARG A 135 14.98 5.20 16.38
CA ARG A 135 15.28 4.26 15.30
C ARG A 135 14.14 3.26 15.14
N CYS A 136 13.88 2.84 13.88
CA CYS A 136 12.83 1.88 13.58
C CYS A 136 13.33 0.49 13.21
N ASP A 137 14.59 0.32 12.90
CA ASP A 137 15.19 -0.91 12.35
C ASP A 137 15.01 -2.22 13.15
N PRO A 138 14.73 -2.22 14.46
CA PRO A 138 14.33 -3.45 15.15
C PRO A 138 12.95 -3.96 14.74
N LEU A 139 12.08 -3.10 14.18
CA LEU A 139 10.69 -3.40 13.89
C LEU A 139 10.34 -3.19 12.41
N LEU A 140 10.93 -2.17 11.77
CA LEU A 140 10.64 -1.75 10.41
C LEU A 140 11.94 -1.24 9.77
N ARG A 141 12.26 -1.69 8.55
CA ARG A 141 13.53 -1.35 7.90
C ARG A 141 13.29 -0.65 6.57
N PHE A 142 14.09 0.38 6.28
CA PHE A 142 14.05 1.08 5.00
C PHE A 142 14.30 0.14 3.80
N ASP A 143 15.27 -0.79 3.94
CA ASP A 143 15.58 -1.76 2.87
C ASP A 143 14.37 -2.63 2.50
N ASP A 144 13.51 -2.97 3.48
CA ASP A 144 12.30 -3.75 3.23
C ASP A 144 11.25 -2.91 2.49
N PHE A 145 11.10 -1.63 2.88
CA PHE A 145 10.26 -0.66 2.18
C PHE A 145 10.74 -0.45 0.74
N GLU A 146 12.04 -0.23 0.53
CA GLU A 146 12.63 0.00 -0.79
C GLU A 146 12.41 -1.20 -1.72
N ARG A 147 12.63 -2.44 -1.23
CA ARG A 147 12.34 -3.65 -2.00
C ARG A 147 10.87 -3.76 -2.38
N MET A 148 9.96 -3.44 -1.46
CA MET A 148 8.53 -3.52 -1.73
C MET A 148 8.10 -2.52 -2.82
N VAL A 149 8.54 -1.27 -2.74
CA VAL A 149 8.18 -0.27 -3.77
C VAL A 149 8.86 -0.55 -5.11
N ALA A 150 10.04 -1.16 -5.12
CA ALA A 150 10.67 -1.64 -6.35
C ALA A 150 9.85 -2.77 -7.02
N ASP A 151 9.31 -3.69 -6.22
CA ASP A 151 8.41 -4.74 -6.71
C ASP A 151 7.10 -4.14 -7.27
N PHE A 152 6.52 -3.13 -6.61
CA PHE A 152 5.35 -2.41 -7.15
C PHE A 152 5.68 -1.74 -8.49
N ALA A 153 6.86 -1.09 -8.58
CA ALA A 153 7.30 -0.47 -9.82
C ALA A 153 7.45 -1.47 -10.96
N ARG A 154 7.93 -2.69 -10.67
CA ARG A 154 8.02 -3.78 -11.66
C ARG A 154 6.63 -4.17 -12.18
N CYS A 155 5.65 -4.28 -11.29
CA CYS A 155 4.29 -4.70 -11.63
C CYS A 155 3.48 -3.62 -12.35
N LEU A 156 3.81 -2.33 -12.17
CA LEU A 156 3.13 -1.22 -12.83
C LEU A 156 3.51 -1.11 -14.30
N LYS A 157 2.51 -0.87 -15.14
CA LYS A 157 2.69 -0.46 -16.53
C LYS A 157 3.42 0.89 -16.60
N PRO A 158 4.13 1.21 -17.70
CA PRO A 158 4.51 2.59 -18.00
C PRO A 158 3.27 3.50 -17.95
N GLY A 159 3.38 4.65 -17.28
CA GLY A 159 2.25 5.57 -17.06
C GLY A 159 1.29 5.16 -15.94
N GLY A 160 1.46 3.97 -15.33
CA GLY A 160 0.64 3.50 -14.21
C GLY A 160 0.85 4.30 -12.93
N LEU A 161 -0.12 4.24 -12.03
CA LEU A 161 -0.15 4.98 -10.77
C LEU A 161 0.24 4.11 -9.58
N LEU A 162 1.17 4.59 -8.76
CA LEU A 162 1.44 4.08 -7.42
C LEU A 162 0.84 5.03 -6.39
N LEU A 163 -0.06 4.51 -5.56
CA LEU A 163 -0.70 5.27 -4.50
C LEU A 163 -0.22 4.73 -3.14
N LEU A 164 0.55 5.57 -2.44
CA LEU A 164 1.11 5.27 -1.12
C LEU A 164 0.60 6.30 -0.12
N HIS A 165 0.00 5.84 0.97
CA HIS A 165 -0.45 6.72 2.05
C HIS A 165 -0.21 6.07 3.40
N THR A 166 0.10 6.89 4.40
CA THR A 166 0.44 6.41 5.75
C THR A 166 1.61 5.42 5.72
N THR A 167 2.81 5.95 5.48
CA THR A 167 4.06 5.19 5.48
C THR A 167 5.02 5.80 6.50
N ASN A 168 5.93 4.99 7.08
CA ASN A 168 6.99 5.51 7.95
C ASN A 168 8.26 5.92 7.19
N PHE A 169 8.29 5.76 5.88
CA PHE A 169 9.37 6.20 5.00
C PHE A 169 8.82 7.01 3.84
N ARG A 170 9.62 7.93 3.30
CA ARG A 170 9.26 8.71 2.13
C ARG A 170 9.61 7.94 0.86
N PHE A 171 8.69 7.91 -0.09
CA PHE A 171 8.96 7.28 -1.39
C PHE A 171 10.12 7.96 -2.14
N CYS A 172 10.24 9.29 -2.04
CA CYS A 172 11.33 10.05 -2.68
C CYS A 172 12.73 9.68 -2.21
N ASP A 173 12.88 9.00 -1.06
CA ASP A 173 14.16 8.52 -0.56
C ASP A 173 14.63 7.22 -1.22
N THR A 174 13.76 6.54 -1.97
CA THR A 174 14.08 5.27 -2.64
C THR A 174 14.75 5.48 -4.00
N ALA A 175 15.59 4.54 -4.42
CA ALA A 175 16.13 4.54 -5.78
C ALA A 175 15.03 4.42 -6.85
N THR A 176 13.92 3.77 -6.51
CA THR A 176 12.76 3.59 -7.39
C THR A 176 12.12 4.93 -7.78
N ALA A 177 12.14 5.92 -6.89
CA ALA A 177 11.47 7.21 -7.08
C ALA A 177 11.94 7.99 -8.32
N GLN A 178 13.19 7.80 -8.77
CA GLN A 178 13.72 8.44 -9.99
C GLN A 178 12.90 8.08 -11.24
N ASN A 179 12.23 6.94 -11.24
CA ASN A 179 11.41 6.46 -12.36
C ASN A 179 9.96 6.95 -12.28
N PHE A 180 9.65 7.82 -11.33
CA PHE A 180 8.29 8.31 -11.09
C PHE A 180 8.24 9.83 -11.09
N GLU A 181 7.03 10.33 -11.26
CA GLU A 181 6.65 11.74 -11.10
C GLU A 181 5.61 11.81 -9.99
N THR A 182 5.76 12.73 -9.04
CA THR A 182 4.70 13.02 -8.06
C THR A 182 3.57 13.73 -8.78
N VAL A 183 2.36 13.16 -8.72
CA VAL A 183 1.17 13.69 -9.43
C VAL A 183 0.06 14.11 -8.49
N PHE A 184 0.18 13.80 -7.20
CA PHE A 184 -0.75 14.26 -6.18
C PHE A 184 -0.08 14.37 -4.81
N GLU A 185 -0.34 15.49 -4.15
CA GLU A 185 0.04 15.77 -2.76
C GLU A 185 -1.21 16.11 -1.96
N VAL A 186 -1.30 15.59 -0.75
CA VAL A 186 -2.39 15.90 0.19
C VAL A 186 -2.06 17.17 0.97
N ASP A 187 -3.10 17.92 1.33
CA ASP A 187 -2.93 19.08 2.22
C ASP A 187 -2.24 18.65 3.54
N PRO A 188 -1.13 19.30 3.92
CA PRO A 188 -0.44 19.01 5.18
C PRO A 188 -1.33 19.02 6.42
N ALA A 189 -2.42 19.78 6.41
CA ALA A 189 -3.39 19.81 7.50
C ALA A 189 -4.21 18.52 7.64
N LEU A 190 -4.28 17.71 6.58
CA LEU A 190 -5.00 16.44 6.54
C LEU A 190 -4.12 15.22 6.82
N LEU A 191 -2.80 15.43 6.96
CA LEU A 191 -1.87 14.34 7.29
C LEU A 191 -2.08 13.88 8.73
N ALA A 192 -2.12 12.56 8.91
CA ALA A 192 -1.98 11.99 10.25
C ALA A 192 -0.59 12.35 10.83
N PRO A 193 -0.46 12.48 12.16
CA PRO A 193 0.82 12.77 12.81
C PRO A 193 1.73 11.52 12.83
N ASP A 194 1.98 10.94 11.68
CA ASP A 194 2.85 9.77 11.56
C ASP A 194 4.32 10.20 11.62
N VAL A 195 5.13 9.38 12.28
CA VAL A 195 6.57 9.60 12.34
C VAL A 195 7.24 9.07 11.09
N LEU A 196 8.24 9.81 10.60
CA LEU A 196 9.05 9.44 9.44
C LEU A 196 10.48 9.08 9.87
N PHE A 197 11.04 8.11 9.18
CA PHE A 197 12.42 7.68 9.33
C PHE A 197 13.19 7.83 8.02
N ASP A 198 14.47 8.13 8.13
CA ASP A 198 15.37 8.26 6.99
C ASP A 198 15.84 6.88 6.46
N ARG A 199 16.65 6.90 5.39
CA ARG A 199 17.26 5.70 4.78
C ARG A 199 18.15 4.90 5.74
N ASN A 200 18.61 5.51 6.83
CA ASN A 200 19.39 4.88 7.88
C ASN A 200 18.54 4.42 9.08
N ASN A 201 17.21 4.40 8.91
CA ASN A 201 16.23 4.03 9.93
C ASN A 201 16.23 4.96 11.17
N ARG A 202 16.63 6.23 11.01
CA ARG A 202 16.67 7.24 12.07
C ARG A 202 15.45 8.15 11.97
N LEU A 203 14.91 8.52 13.12
CA LEU A 203 13.77 9.44 13.22
C LEU A 203 14.10 10.78 12.56
N MET A 204 13.24 11.23 11.66
CA MET A 204 13.27 12.56 11.07
C MET A 204 12.38 13.49 11.89
N LYS A 205 12.97 14.54 12.46
CA LYS A 205 12.22 15.52 13.25
C LYS A 205 11.67 16.61 12.33
N ASP A 206 10.46 17.07 12.64
CA ASP A 206 9.83 18.22 11.99
C ASP A 206 9.69 18.09 10.45
N VAL A 207 9.62 16.85 9.95
CA VAL A 207 9.44 16.56 8.52
C VAL A 207 8.00 16.14 8.27
N ARG A 208 7.38 16.79 7.28
CA ARG A 208 6.09 16.37 6.70
C ARG A 208 6.32 15.86 5.29
N TYR A 209 5.58 14.86 4.90
CA TYR A 209 5.63 14.29 3.56
C TYR A 209 4.22 14.16 3.01
N CYS A 210 3.89 14.97 2.01
CA CYS A 210 2.54 15.13 1.48
C CYS A 210 2.28 14.33 0.20
N ALA A 211 3.35 13.88 -0.48
CA ALA A 211 3.22 13.16 -1.74
C ALA A 211 2.63 11.75 -1.50
N VAL A 212 1.53 11.45 -2.20
CA VAL A 212 0.75 10.21 -2.00
C VAL A 212 0.42 9.47 -3.30
N ALA A 213 0.55 10.12 -4.46
CA ALA A 213 0.39 9.46 -5.73
C ALA A 213 1.54 9.79 -6.70
N PHE A 214 2.02 8.74 -7.33
CA PHE A 214 3.21 8.76 -8.17
C PHE A 214 2.90 8.07 -9.49
N LYS A 215 3.19 8.74 -10.61
CA LYS A 215 3.03 8.19 -11.95
C LYS A 215 4.35 7.63 -12.44
N LYS A 216 4.37 6.36 -12.82
CA LYS A 216 5.54 5.75 -13.42
C LYS A 216 5.83 6.39 -14.78
N ARG A 217 7.06 6.87 -14.97
CA ARG A 217 7.47 7.45 -16.26
C ARG A 217 7.37 6.41 -17.36
N SER A 218 6.92 6.82 -18.53
CA SER A 218 7.09 6.01 -19.74
C SER A 218 8.58 6.00 -20.08
N SER A 219 9.17 4.85 -20.33
CA SER A 219 10.49 4.83 -20.97
C SER A 219 10.37 5.62 -22.27
N ALA A 220 11.23 6.62 -22.46
CA ALA A 220 11.36 7.25 -23.76
C ALA A 220 11.57 6.13 -24.77
N ALA A 221 10.74 6.09 -25.80
CA ALA A 221 10.98 5.19 -26.92
C ALA A 221 12.35 5.60 -27.51
N SER A 222 13.31 4.68 -27.37
CA SER A 222 14.63 4.82 -27.97
C SER A 222 14.52 4.66 -29.47
#